data_a863cd3bb47fda68195b167e5c0eedec
#
_entry.id   a863cd3bb47fda68195b167e5c0eedec
#
_cell.length_a   1.000
_cell.length_b   1.000
_cell.length_c   1.000
_cell.angle_alpha   90.00
_cell.angle_beta   90.00
_cell.angle_gamma   90.00
#
_symmetry.space_group_name_H-M   'P 1'
#
loop_
_entity.id
_entity.type
_entity.pdbx_description
1 polymer ?
#
loop_
_entity_poly.entity_id
_entity_poly.type
_entity_poly.pdbx_seq_one_letter_code
_entity_poly.pdbx_strand_id
1 'polypeptide(L)'
;MNEGGAPPTLLESTYSVPTDSQDSEFNALPEVVRTVLGRPYNNVASFETTQIQGGITNRLYRLEPVAFVRAEDGGDDALRSLPPGVIVRVYGDNTELLIDRQKDIENFVALSQQKFGVKLLGLFKNGRIEEYFNDSITLAPSDLCKPHLTDLIAKELCKMHLLNVVKTSEGTEKKEPILFKTLEKWISLAESIDWGGDMDKKERVEKINLGSVREEIVWLKNLLKQTASPIVFAHNDLLSGNILYREGDSNLVFVDYEYGGWNYRGFDIGNHFCEYAGFDYTKFAEVYPNKETQMQFLSAYAKEEMKLQASVDSEPGSPKFFDKLERLYVEVNRYALGSHLFWGVWGIIQAKHSKIDFDFLKYGEERIAAFYYSKKSLIKNGLA
;
A
#
# COMPACT_ATOMS: atom_id res chain seq x y z
N MET A 1 -14.05 -0.72 32.58
CA MET A 1 -13.38 -1.95 33.01
C MET A 1 -12.69 -2.48 31.78
N ASN A 2 -11.36 -2.34 31.73
CA ASN A 2 -10.54 -2.80 30.61
C ASN A 2 -10.37 -4.32 30.73
N GLU A 3 -11.04 -5.07 29.89
CA GLU A 3 -10.64 -6.46 29.65
C GLU A 3 -9.37 -6.43 28.80
N GLY A 4 -8.23 -6.45 29.49
CA GLY A 4 -6.92 -6.69 28.89
C GLY A 4 -6.80 -8.15 28.48
N GLY A 5 -7.50 -8.55 27.42
CA GLY A 5 -7.23 -9.82 26.76
C GLY A 5 -5.83 -9.77 26.16
N ALA A 6 -5.01 -10.81 26.40
CA ALA A 6 -3.74 -10.98 25.71
C ALA A 6 -3.97 -10.85 24.19
N PRO A 7 -3.05 -10.22 23.45
CA PRO A 7 -3.19 -10.13 22.00
C PRO A 7 -3.36 -11.54 21.43
N PRO A 8 -4.23 -11.74 20.44
CA PRO A 8 -4.42 -13.05 19.85
C PRO A 8 -3.07 -13.56 19.34
N THR A 9 -2.68 -14.76 19.78
CA THR A 9 -1.45 -15.39 19.35
C THR A 9 -1.53 -15.60 17.85
N LEU A 10 -0.62 -14.98 17.11
CA LEU A 10 -0.54 -15.18 15.67
C LEU A 10 -0.24 -16.65 15.38
N LEU A 11 -1.03 -17.26 14.50
CA LEU A 11 -0.85 -18.64 14.09
C LEU A 11 0.27 -18.72 13.05
N GLU A 12 1.32 -19.47 13.34
CA GLU A 12 2.45 -19.67 12.45
C GLU A 12 2.61 -21.15 12.08
N SER A 13 2.97 -21.42 10.84
CA SER A 13 3.20 -22.77 10.34
C SER A 13 4.43 -22.83 9.43
N THR A 14 5.17 -23.92 9.52
CA THR A 14 6.27 -24.25 8.60
C THR A 14 5.79 -24.75 7.24
N TYR A 15 4.47 -24.87 7.03
CA TYR A 15 3.89 -25.26 5.76
C TYR A 15 4.31 -24.30 4.64
N SER A 16 4.55 -24.86 3.45
CA SER A 16 4.87 -24.06 2.25
C SER A 16 3.94 -24.47 1.12
N VAL A 17 3.31 -23.48 0.50
CA VAL A 17 2.55 -23.71 -0.73
C VAL A 17 3.54 -23.98 -1.85
N PRO A 18 3.39 -25.08 -2.63
CA PRO A 18 4.20 -25.32 -3.82
C PRO A 18 4.00 -24.20 -4.85
N THR A 19 5.06 -23.76 -5.51
CA THR A 19 5.01 -22.70 -6.53
C THR A 19 5.58 -23.14 -7.89
N ASP A 20 5.79 -24.45 -8.05
CA ASP A 20 6.30 -25.08 -9.27
C ASP A 20 5.31 -25.09 -10.45
N SER A 21 4.01 -25.10 -10.15
CA SER A 21 2.94 -24.91 -11.13
C SER A 21 1.71 -24.25 -10.49
N GLN A 22 0.89 -23.59 -11.31
CA GLN A 22 -0.36 -22.98 -10.85
C GLN A 22 -1.34 -24.02 -10.29
N ASP A 23 -1.39 -25.21 -10.89
CA ASP A 23 -2.26 -26.30 -10.45
C ASP A 23 -1.82 -26.86 -9.09
N SER A 24 -0.52 -27.06 -8.86
CA SER A 24 0.00 -27.52 -7.56
C SER A 24 -0.22 -26.50 -6.47
N GLU A 25 0.00 -25.22 -6.78
CA GLU A 25 -0.28 -24.10 -5.90
C GLU A 25 -1.76 -24.08 -5.49
N PHE A 26 -2.66 -24.04 -6.47
CA PHE A 26 -4.10 -23.97 -6.28
C PHE A 26 -4.66 -25.12 -5.43
N ASN A 27 -4.19 -26.35 -5.69
CA ASN A 27 -4.61 -27.54 -4.95
C ASN A 27 -4.12 -27.58 -3.50
N ALA A 28 -3.04 -26.89 -3.15
CA ALA A 28 -2.49 -26.84 -1.81
C ALA A 28 -3.18 -25.82 -0.89
N LEU A 29 -3.87 -24.82 -1.46
CA LEU A 29 -4.45 -23.71 -0.68
C LEU A 29 -5.47 -24.15 0.39
N PRO A 30 -6.43 -25.08 0.13
CA PRO A 30 -7.33 -25.53 1.17
C PRO A 30 -6.62 -26.16 2.38
N GLU A 31 -5.55 -26.92 2.12
CA GLU A 31 -4.77 -27.56 3.17
C GLU A 31 -3.98 -26.57 4.01
N VAL A 32 -3.43 -25.52 3.38
CA VAL A 32 -2.77 -24.43 4.09
C VAL A 32 -3.73 -23.74 5.05
N VAL A 33 -4.96 -23.45 4.59
CA VAL A 33 -5.98 -22.79 5.44
C VAL A 33 -6.34 -23.68 6.64
N ARG A 34 -6.57 -25.00 6.41
CA ARG A 34 -6.88 -25.95 7.49
C ARG A 34 -5.75 -26.06 8.49
N THR A 35 -4.52 -26.20 8.00
CA THR A 35 -3.33 -26.42 8.83
C THR A 35 -2.99 -25.19 9.66
N VAL A 36 -3.02 -24.00 9.04
CA VAL A 36 -2.61 -22.75 9.69
C VAL A 36 -3.68 -22.27 10.66
N LEU A 37 -4.96 -22.23 10.25
CA LEU A 37 -6.03 -21.65 11.05
C LEU A 37 -6.65 -22.65 12.05
N GLY A 38 -6.48 -23.96 11.83
CA GLY A 38 -7.05 -24.95 12.72
C GLY A 38 -8.59 -24.88 12.77
N ARG A 39 -9.18 -25.03 13.99
CA ARG A 39 -10.64 -24.91 14.14
C ARG A 39 -11.09 -23.45 13.98
N PRO A 40 -12.22 -23.17 13.28
CA PRO A 40 -13.17 -24.17 12.70
C PRO A 40 -12.80 -24.67 11.28
N TYR A 41 -11.75 -24.15 10.62
CA TYR A 41 -11.44 -24.44 9.23
C TYR A 41 -11.03 -25.88 8.95
N ASN A 42 -10.44 -26.59 9.91
CA ASN A 42 -10.09 -28.00 9.75
C ASN A 42 -11.30 -28.93 9.60
N ASN A 43 -12.50 -28.44 9.94
CA ASN A 43 -13.77 -29.15 9.73
C ASN A 43 -14.44 -28.80 8.41
N VAL A 44 -13.84 -27.92 7.58
CA VAL A 44 -14.35 -27.59 6.25
C VAL A 44 -13.97 -28.68 5.26
N ALA A 45 -14.96 -29.30 4.66
CA ALA A 45 -14.77 -30.38 3.67
C ALA A 45 -14.27 -29.83 2.33
N SER A 46 -14.85 -28.73 1.88
CA SER A 46 -14.51 -28.11 0.60
C SER A 46 -14.53 -26.59 0.66
N PHE A 47 -13.66 -26.00 -0.16
CA PHE A 47 -13.58 -24.55 -0.39
C PHE A 47 -13.85 -24.27 -1.88
N GLU A 48 -14.56 -23.19 -2.12
CA GLU A 48 -14.53 -22.52 -3.43
C GLU A 48 -13.32 -21.61 -3.46
N THR A 49 -12.41 -21.84 -4.42
CA THR A 49 -11.14 -21.10 -4.53
C THR A 49 -11.17 -20.27 -5.79
N THR A 50 -10.93 -18.97 -5.66
CA THR A 50 -10.89 -18.00 -6.76
C THR A 50 -9.60 -17.21 -6.71
N GLN A 51 -8.85 -17.15 -7.83
CA GLN A 51 -7.70 -16.28 -7.93
C GLN A 51 -8.15 -14.84 -8.15
N ILE A 52 -7.62 -13.93 -7.33
CA ILE A 52 -7.84 -12.48 -7.46
C ILE A 52 -6.77 -11.94 -8.42
N GLN A 53 -7.22 -11.29 -9.49
CA GLN A 53 -6.34 -10.69 -10.51
C GLN A 53 -5.80 -9.33 -10.02
N GLY A 54 -4.63 -8.92 -10.54
CA GLY A 54 -4.09 -7.56 -10.33
C GLY A 54 -2.94 -7.44 -9.32
N GLY A 55 -2.51 -8.53 -8.67
CA GLY A 55 -1.30 -8.51 -7.83
C GLY A 55 -0.02 -8.40 -8.68
N ILE A 56 0.79 -7.36 -8.45
CA ILE A 56 2.08 -7.16 -9.16
C ILE A 56 3.23 -7.93 -8.48
N THR A 57 3.14 -8.15 -7.18
CA THR A 57 4.22 -8.73 -6.37
C THR A 57 3.86 -10.07 -5.73
N ASN A 58 2.57 -10.35 -5.58
CA ASN A 58 2.06 -11.54 -4.91
C ASN A 58 0.89 -12.15 -5.68
N ARG A 59 0.64 -13.45 -5.44
CA ARG A 59 -0.58 -14.11 -5.91
C ARG A 59 -1.58 -14.16 -4.79
N LEU A 60 -2.83 -13.76 -5.08
CA LEU A 60 -3.92 -13.65 -4.14
C LEU A 60 -5.02 -14.64 -4.48
N TYR A 61 -5.49 -15.37 -3.49
CA TYR A 61 -6.58 -16.32 -3.62
C TYR A 61 -7.63 -16.11 -2.55
N ARG A 62 -8.89 -16.03 -2.97
CA ARG A 62 -10.03 -16.07 -2.09
C ARG A 62 -10.46 -17.52 -1.89
N LEU A 63 -10.59 -17.96 -0.66
CA LEU A 63 -11.12 -19.26 -0.29
C LEU A 63 -12.39 -19.09 0.53
N GLU A 64 -13.51 -19.59 0.01
CA GLU A 64 -14.79 -19.61 0.69
C GLU A 64 -15.15 -21.02 1.12
N PRO A 65 -15.41 -21.25 2.41
CA PRO A 65 -15.93 -22.55 2.89
C PRO A 65 -17.30 -22.83 2.29
N VAL A 66 -17.47 -24.02 1.69
CA VAL A 66 -18.72 -24.42 1.02
C VAL A 66 -19.44 -25.52 1.78
N ALA A 67 -18.69 -26.44 2.43
CA ALA A 67 -19.28 -27.57 3.15
C ALA A 67 -18.42 -27.97 4.36
N PHE A 68 -19.08 -28.46 5.41
CA PHE A 68 -18.41 -29.14 6.51
C PHE A 68 -18.15 -30.63 6.23
N VAL A 69 -17.13 -31.17 6.89
CA VAL A 69 -16.99 -32.62 7.02
C VAL A 69 -18.18 -33.13 7.85
N ARG A 70 -18.96 -34.08 7.32
CA ARG A 70 -20.06 -34.68 8.06
C ARG A 70 -19.54 -35.35 9.32
N ALA A 71 -20.09 -34.98 10.49
CA ALA A 71 -19.80 -35.68 11.73
C ALA A 71 -20.37 -37.10 11.63
N GLU A 72 -19.57 -38.12 11.97
CA GLU A 72 -20.03 -39.54 11.99
C GLU A 72 -21.15 -39.74 13.03
N ASP A 73 -21.30 -38.85 14.02
CA ASP A 73 -22.22 -38.95 15.15
C ASP A 73 -23.57 -38.24 14.98
N GLY A 74 -24.02 -37.94 13.76
CA GLY A 74 -25.37 -37.42 13.51
C GLY A 74 -25.79 -36.13 14.25
N GLY A 75 -24.81 -35.37 14.74
CA GLY A 75 -25.05 -34.07 15.36
C GLY A 75 -25.63 -33.06 14.34
N ASP A 76 -26.62 -32.30 14.81
CA ASP A 76 -27.37 -31.35 14.01
C ASP A 76 -26.46 -30.27 13.39
N ASP A 77 -25.95 -30.52 12.18
CA ASP A 77 -25.10 -29.60 11.41
C ASP A 77 -25.84 -28.33 10.97
N ALA A 78 -27.17 -28.30 11.12
CA ALA A 78 -28.04 -27.20 10.69
C ALA A 78 -27.84 -25.91 11.51
N LEU A 79 -27.13 -25.94 12.64
CA LEU A 79 -26.85 -24.80 13.53
C LEU A 79 -25.41 -24.26 13.45
N ARG A 80 -24.54 -24.89 12.66
CA ARG A 80 -23.15 -24.42 12.50
C ARG A 80 -23.06 -23.53 11.26
N SER A 81 -22.84 -22.23 11.46
CA SER A 81 -22.47 -21.35 10.37
C SER A 81 -21.06 -21.70 9.87
N LEU A 82 -20.89 -21.77 8.55
CA LEU A 82 -19.56 -21.88 7.94
C LEU A 82 -18.65 -20.72 8.41
N PRO A 83 -17.35 -20.96 8.65
CA PRO A 83 -16.43 -19.86 8.96
C PRO A 83 -16.38 -18.89 7.78
N PRO A 84 -16.02 -17.61 8.02
CA PRO A 84 -15.90 -16.63 6.96
C PRO A 84 -14.85 -17.04 5.93
N GLY A 85 -14.99 -16.56 4.69
CA GLY A 85 -13.97 -16.67 3.67
C GLY A 85 -12.68 -15.96 4.08
N VAL A 86 -11.58 -16.37 3.47
CA VAL A 86 -10.24 -15.83 3.74
C VAL A 86 -9.51 -15.50 2.44
N ILE A 87 -8.54 -14.59 2.55
CA ILE A 87 -7.56 -14.35 1.51
C ILE A 87 -6.26 -15.09 1.85
N VAL A 88 -5.77 -15.89 0.92
CA VAL A 88 -4.44 -16.50 0.98
C VAL A 88 -3.54 -15.74 0.02
N ARG A 89 -2.49 -15.12 0.57
CA ARG A 89 -1.46 -14.42 -0.18
C ARG A 89 -0.22 -15.29 -0.25
N VAL A 90 0.18 -15.67 -1.46
CA VAL A 90 1.44 -16.39 -1.73
C VAL A 90 2.44 -15.39 -2.28
N TYR A 91 3.61 -15.29 -1.64
CA TYR A 91 4.64 -14.33 -2.04
C TYR A 91 5.22 -14.69 -3.40
N GLY A 92 5.41 -13.67 -4.25
CA GLY A 92 6.03 -13.83 -5.55
C GLY A 92 7.55 -13.98 -5.46
N ASP A 93 8.15 -14.55 -6.51
CA ASP A 93 9.60 -14.76 -6.61
C ASP A 93 10.36 -13.43 -6.73
N ASN A 94 11.58 -13.36 -6.17
CA ASN A 94 12.54 -12.24 -6.29
C ASN A 94 12.03 -10.88 -5.79
N THR A 95 10.99 -10.86 -4.96
CA THR A 95 10.45 -9.61 -4.40
C THR A 95 11.32 -9.04 -3.30
N GLU A 96 12.25 -9.81 -2.73
CA GLU A 96 13.17 -9.41 -1.65
C GLU A 96 14.17 -8.33 -2.06
N LEU A 97 14.38 -8.11 -3.37
CA LEU A 97 15.23 -7.02 -3.86
C LEU A 97 14.67 -5.64 -3.48
N LEU A 98 13.34 -5.51 -3.49
CA LEU A 98 12.62 -4.26 -3.29
C LEU A 98 11.83 -4.21 -1.97
N ILE A 99 11.35 -5.36 -1.49
CA ILE A 99 10.49 -5.50 -0.33
C ILE A 99 11.21 -6.23 0.79
N ASP A 100 11.22 -5.63 1.97
CA ASP A 100 11.66 -6.29 3.21
C ASP A 100 10.47 -7.09 3.79
N ARG A 101 10.43 -8.40 3.50
CA ARG A 101 9.32 -9.27 3.92
C ARG A 101 9.14 -9.36 5.43
N GLN A 102 10.22 -9.32 6.19
CA GLN A 102 10.13 -9.34 7.65
C GLN A 102 9.42 -8.07 8.15
N LYS A 103 9.80 -6.92 7.62
CA LYS A 103 9.17 -5.65 7.95
C LYS A 103 7.72 -5.54 7.47
N ASP A 104 7.38 -6.09 6.31
CA ASP A 104 5.99 -6.19 5.82
C ASP A 104 5.12 -6.96 6.82
N ILE A 105 5.58 -8.12 7.30
CA ILE A 105 4.87 -8.92 8.30
C ILE A 105 4.73 -8.16 9.62
N GLU A 106 5.81 -7.56 10.13
CA GLU A 106 5.80 -6.78 11.37
C GLU A 106 4.81 -5.61 11.31
N ASN A 107 4.81 -4.88 10.20
CA ASN A 107 3.87 -3.78 9.94
C ASN A 107 2.43 -4.29 9.94
N PHE A 108 2.15 -5.38 9.22
CA PHE A 108 0.81 -5.94 9.13
C PHE A 108 0.30 -6.44 10.50
N VAL A 109 1.16 -7.12 11.27
CA VAL A 109 0.85 -7.54 12.64
C VAL A 109 0.48 -6.34 13.50
N ALA A 110 1.30 -5.28 13.46
CA ALA A 110 1.10 -4.09 14.26
C ALA A 110 -0.20 -3.35 13.90
N LEU A 111 -0.54 -3.24 12.61
CA LEU A 111 -1.81 -2.67 12.14
C LEU A 111 -3.00 -3.51 12.56
N SER A 112 -2.93 -4.82 12.36
CA SER A 112 -3.99 -5.77 12.76
C SER A 112 -4.27 -5.73 14.26
N GLN A 113 -3.24 -5.64 15.11
CA GLN A 113 -3.38 -5.50 16.56
C GLN A 113 -4.08 -4.19 16.96
N GLN A 114 -3.91 -3.13 16.19
CA GLN A 114 -4.59 -1.85 16.38
C GLN A 114 -5.97 -1.80 15.71
N LYS A 115 -6.43 -2.92 15.15
CA LYS A 115 -7.71 -3.04 14.42
C LYS A 115 -7.81 -2.08 13.24
N PHE A 116 -6.68 -1.83 12.58
CA PHE A 116 -6.60 -1.03 11.37
C PHE A 116 -6.44 -1.93 10.15
N GLY A 117 -7.28 -1.72 9.13
CA GLY A 117 -7.33 -2.57 7.94
C GLY A 117 -7.93 -3.96 8.20
N VAL A 118 -7.60 -4.91 7.34
CA VAL A 118 -8.00 -6.32 7.47
C VAL A 118 -7.14 -7.04 8.50
N LYS A 119 -7.68 -8.11 9.10
CA LYS A 119 -6.92 -8.87 10.11
C LYS A 119 -5.94 -9.83 9.48
N LEU A 120 -4.77 -9.94 10.09
CA LEU A 120 -3.86 -11.05 9.85
C LEU A 120 -4.35 -12.27 10.64
N LEU A 121 -4.67 -13.35 9.94
CA LEU A 121 -5.21 -14.57 10.54
C LEU A 121 -4.14 -15.63 10.80
N GLY A 122 -3.12 -15.70 9.92
CA GLY A 122 -2.03 -16.64 10.09
C GLY A 122 -0.90 -16.46 9.10
N LEU A 123 0.25 -17.05 9.42
CA LEU A 123 1.46 -17.05 8.61
C LEU A 123 1.85 -18.47 8.22
N PHE A 124 2.38 -18.61 7.00
CA PHE A 124 3.05 -19.83 6.54
C PHE A 124 4.34 -19.46 5.79
N LYS A 125 5.18 -20.43 5.51
CA LYS A 125 6.57 -20.19 5.09
C LYS A 125 6.73 -19.20 3.93
N ASN A 126 5.86 -19.27 2.92
CA ASN A 126 5.91 -18.42 1.73
C ASN A 126 4.63 -17.60 1.50
N GLY A 127 3.94 -17.22 2.60
CA GLY A 127 2.74 -16.42 2.50
C GLY A 127 2.05 -16.14 3.82
N ARG A 128 0.83 -15.59 3.72
CA ARG A 128 -0.03 -15.27 4.87
C ARG A 128 -1.50 -15.47 4.54
N ILE A 129 -2.31 -15.58 5.59
CA ILE A 129 -3.78 -15.66 5.52
C ILE A 129 -4.35 -14.40 6.14
N GLU A 130 -5.19 -13.73 5.39
CA GLU A 130 -5.81 -12.45 5.74
C GLU A 130 -7.33 -12.60 5.81
N GLU A 131 -7.98 -11.75 6.60
CA GLU A 131 -9.44 -11.60 6.61
C GLU A 131 -9.93 -11.18 5.22
N TYR A 132 -10.99 -11.85 4.74
CA TYR A 132 -11.68 -11.40 3.54
C TYR A 132 -12.69 -10.31 3.92
N PHE A 133 -12.54 -9.13 3.33
CA PHE A 133 -13.46 -8.01 3.53
C PHE A 133 -14.65 -8.18 2.59
N ASN A 134 -15.70 -8.87 3.10
CA ASN A 134 -16.89 -9.25 2.32
C ASN A 134 -17.66 -8.04 1.77
N ASP A 135 -18.37 -8.24 0.66
CA ASP A 135 -19.26 -7.26 0.03
C ASP A 135 -18.57 -5.93 -0.33
N SER A 136 -17.25 -5.98 -0.50
CA SER A 136 -16.46 -4.83 -0.91
C SER A 136 -16.06 -4.89 -2.38
N ILE A 137 -15.82 -3.72 -2.94
CA ILE A 137 -15.20 -3.54 -4.25
C ILE A 137 -13.83 -2.92 -4.09
N THR A 138 -12.91 -3.29 -4.96
CA THR A 138 -11.65 -2.58 -5.13
C THR A 138 -11.90 -1.32 -5.96
N LEU A 139 -11.38 -0.17 -5.50
CA LEU A 139 -11.57 1.08 -6.22
C LEU A 139 -10.75 1.11 -7.52
N ALA A 140 -11.28 1.84 -8.51
CA ALA A 140 -10.56 2.21 -9.72
C ALA A 140 -9.97 3.63 -9.59
N PRO A 141 -8.97 4.02 -10.40
CA PRO A 141 -8.43 5.38 -10.37
C PRO A 141 -9.49 6.47 -10.53
N SER A 142 -10.52 6.22 -11.37
CA SER A 142 -11.65 7.13 -11.57
C SER A 142 -12.57 7.30 -10.34
N ASP A 143 -12.46 6.42 -9.35
CA ASP A 143 -13.23 6.53 -8.12
C ASP A 143 -12.61 7.53 -7.13
N LEU A 144 -11.29 7.73 -7.21
CA LEU A 144 -10.56 8.58 -6.28
C LEU A 144 -11.02 10.05 -6.28
N CYS A 145 -11.56 10.53 -7.42
CA CYS A 145 -12.10 11.89 -7.54
C CYS A 145 -13.56 12.04 -7.11
N LYS A 146 -14.25 10.94 -6.73
CA LYS A 146 -15.63 11.01 -6.24
C LYS A 146 -15.64 11.67 -4.85
N PRO A 147 -16.39 12.78 -4.63
CA PRO A 147 -16.27 13.59 -3.42
C PRO A 147 -16.43 12.80 -2.11
N HIS A 148 -17.39 11.88 -2.04
CA HIS A 148 -17.63 11.07 -0.83
C HIS A 148 -16.46 10.08 -0.56
N LEU A 149 -15.86 9.50 -1.61
CA LEU A 149 -14.70 8.60 -1.48
C LEU A 149 -13.44 9.39 -1.14
N THR A 150 -13.23 10.56 -1.77
CA THR A 150 -12.13 11.48 -1.41
C THR A 150 -12.13 11.78 0.09
N ASP A 151 -13.30 12.11 0.66
CA ASP A 151 -13.45 12.41 2.09
C ASP A 151 -13.19 11.19 2.98
N LEU A 152 -13.69 10.00 2.59
CA LEU A 152 -13.48 8.77 3.34
C LEU A 152 -12.01 8.35 3.34
N ILE A 153 -11.36 8.37 2.17
CA ILE A 153 -9.93 8.04 2.03
C ILE A 153 -9.07 8.99 2.87
N ALA A 154 -9.36 10.29 2.81
CA ALA A 154 -8.63 11.29 3.58
C ALA A 154 -8.73 11.05 5.11
N LYS A 155 -9.92 10.72 5.60
CA LYS A 155 -10.16 10.41 7.03
C LYS A 155 -9.45 9.12 7.44
N GLU A 156 -9.54 8.08 6.62
CA GLU A 156 -8.89 6.80 6.93
C GLU A 156 -7.36 6.92 6.92
N LEU A 157 -6.80 7.66 5.94
CA LEU A 157 -5.37 7.93 5.89
C LEU A 157 -4.91 8.76 7.10
N CYS A 158 -5.72 9.72 7.55
CA CYS A 158 -5.44 10.47 8.78
C CYS A 158 -5.37 9.54 10.00
N LYS A 159 -6.32 8.62 10.14
CA LYS A 159 -6.29 7.63 11.24
C LYS A 159 -5.02 6.79 11.18
N MET A 160 -4.63 6.29 10.00
CA MET A 160 -3.39 5.54 9.81
C MET A 160 -2.16 6.33 10.26
N HIS A 161 -2.04 7.60 9.84
CA HIS A 161 -0.93 8.47 10.20
C HIS A 161 -0.84 8.78 11.70
N LEU A 162 -1.95 8.69 12.42
CA LEU A 162 -2.01 8.90 13.87
C LEU A 162 -1.83 7.62 14.69
N LEU A 163 -1.75 6.45 14.04
CA LEU A 163 -1.50 5.20 14.74
C LEU A 163 -0.13 5.24 15.43
N ASN A 164 -0.10 4.74 16.64
CA ASN A 164 1.14 4.50 17.34
C ASN A 164 1.66 3.09 17.00
N VAL A 165 2.01 2.92 15.72
CA VAL A 165 2.57 1.67 15.20
C VAL A 165 4.00 1.59 15.71
N VAL A 166 4.30 0.60 16.48
CA VAL A 166 5.62 0.13 16.95
C VAL A 166 5.78 0.09 18.47
N LYS A 167 5.68 -1.12 18.93
CA LYS A 167 6.54 -1.64 19.99
C LYS A 167 7.20 -2.89 19.41
N THR A 168 8.42 -2.77 18.92
CA THR A 168 9.26 -3.96 18.75
C THR A 168 9.65 -4.46 20.12
N SER A 169 9.89 -5.76 20.24
CA SER A 169 10.38 -6.41 21.48
C SER A 169 11.69 -5.82 22.00
N GLU A 170 12.37 -4.98 21.23
CA GLU A 170 13.69 -4.41 21.53
C GLU A 170 13.70 -2.90 21.89
N GLY A 171 12.53 -2.25 21.99
CA GLY A 171 12.42 -0.84 22.36
C GLY A 171 11.77 0.03 21.28
N THR A 172 11.75 1.35 21.50
CA THR A 172 11.16 2.30 20.54
C THR A 172 12.02 2.39 19.29
N GLU A 173 11.54 1.86 18.16
CA GLU A 173 12.18 2.07 16.86
C GLU A 173 12.25 3.58 16.56
N LYS A 174 13.43 4.03 16.12
CA LYS A 174 13.59 5.42 15.70
C LYS A 174 12.77 5.67 14.44
N LYS A 175 11.89 6.63 14.49
CA LYS A 175 11.06 7.04 13.34
C LYS A 175 11.93 7.68 12.26
N GLU A 176 12.52 6.87 11.39
CA GLU A 176 13.33 7.35 10.27
C GLU A 176 12.58 7.24 8.95
N PRO A 177 12.41 8.35 8.18
CA PRO A 177 11.70 8.32 6.93
C PRO A 177 12.46 7.51 5.87
N ILE A 178 11.77 6.60 5.18
CA ILE A 178 12.39 5.69 4.21
C ILE A 178 12.68 6.33 2.85
N LEU A 179 12.03 7.43 2.49
CA LEU A 179 12.05 8.01 1.14
C LEU A 179 13.45 8.10 0.53
N PHE A 180 14.34 8.87 1.14
CA PHE A 180 15.66 9.10 0.54
C PHE A 180 16.59 7.89 0.70
N LYS A 181 16.47 7.14 1.78
CA LYS A 181 17.25 5.90 1.98
C LYS A 181 16.91 4.88 0.87
N THR A 182 15.64 4.74 0.55
CA THR A 182 15.17 3.85 -0.51
C THR A 182 15.57 4.36 -1.89
N LEU A 183 15.37 5.65 -2.17
CA LEU A 183 15.77 6.25 -3.44
C LEU A 183 17.27 6.12 -3.70
N GLU A 184 18.13 6.37 -2.70
CA GLU A 184 19.58 6.23 -2.81
C GLU A 184 20.01 4.77 -3.07
N LYS A 185 19.34 3.81 -2.41
CA LYS A 185 19.55 2.37 -2.65
C LYS A 185 19.11 1.98 -4.06
N TRP A 186 17.89 2.38 -4.46
CA TRP A 186 17.29 1.96 -5.72
C TRP A 186 17.96 2.60 -6.93
N ILE A 187 18.34 3.88 -6.89
CA ILE A 187 19.06 4.50 -8.02
C ILE A 187 20.42 3.82 -8.22
N SER A 188 21.12 3.44 -7.15
CA SER A 188 22.38 2.71 -7.27
C SER A 188 22.17 1.29 -7.82
N LEU A 189 21.08 0.63 -7.46
CA LEU A 189 20.70 -0.66 -8.03
C LEU A 189 20.37 -0.52 -9.52
N ALA A 190 19.57 0.49 -9.90
CA ALA A 190 19.22 0.74 -11.30
C ALA A 190 20.44 1.02 -12.19
N GLU A 191 21.41 1.80 -11.69
CA GLU A 191 22.67 2.08 -12.38
C GLU A 191 23.56 0.84 -12.55
N SER A 192 23.43 -0.16 -11.67
CA SER A 192 24.20 -1.39 -11.71
C SER A 192 23.60 -2.49 -12.60
N ILE A 193 22.41 -2.26 -13.17
CA ILE A 193 21.73 -3.27 -13.99
C ILE A 193 22.51 -3.55 -15.27
N ASP A 194 22.92 -4.80 -15.45
CA ASP A 194 23.39 -5.30 -16.74
C ASP A 194 22.18 -5.71 -17.61
N TRP A 195 21.92 -4.96 -18.66
CA TRP A 195 20.84 -5.25 -19.63
C TRP A 195 21.18 -6.38 -20.59
N GLY A 196 22.43 -6.87 -20.59
CA GLY A 196 22.88 -7.98 -21.46
C GLY A 196 22.65 -7.64 -22.93
N GLY A 197 21.99 -8.56 -23.65
CA GLY A 197 21.67 -8.38 -25.07
C GLY A 197 20.42 -7.57 -25.38
N ASP A 198 19.69 -7.06 -24.38
CA ASP A 198 18.47 -6.24 -24.57
C ASP A 198 18.85 -4.79 -24.90
N MET A 199 19.17 -4.58 -26.17
CA MET A 199 19.63 -3.27 -26.67
C MET A 199 18.54 -2.20 -26.60
N ASP A 200 17.26 -2.57 -26.77
CA ASP A 200 16.13 -1.62 -26.67
C ASP A 200 16.03 -1.05 -25.26
N LYS A 201 15.96 -1.90 -24.24
CA LYS A 201 15.91 -1.42 -22.85
C LYS A 201 17.14 -0.63 -22.46
N LYS A 202 18.32 -1.05 -22.92
CA LYS A 202 19.56 -0.33 -22.67
C LYS A 202 19.50 1.10 -23.22
N GLU A 203 19.12 1.26 -24.50
CA GLU A 203 19.00 2.57 -25.13
C GLU A 203 17.95 3.46 -24.44
N ARG A 204 16.81 2.89 -24.04
CA ARG A 204 15.76 3.61 -23.32
C ARG A 204 16.27 4.12 -21.96
N VAL A 205 17.00 3.29 -21.20
CA VAL A 205 17.59 3.71 -19.92
C VAL A 205 18.70 4.74 -20.11
N GLU A 206 19.52 4.62 -21.15
CA GLU A 206 20.51 5.65 -21.51
C GLU A 206 19.84 7.01 -21.80
N LYS A 207 18.69 7.02 -22.47
CA LYS A 207 17.89 8.25 -22.70
C LYS A 207 17.32 8.85 -21.42
N ILE A 208 16.91 8.02 -20.44
CA ILE A 208 16.48 8.48 -19.12
C ILE A 208 17.61 9.24 -18.41
N ASN A 209 18.86 8.83 -18.60
CA ASN A 209 20.04 9.38 -17.94
C ASN A 209 19.96 9.32 -16.41
N LEU A 210 20.23 8.14 -15.84
CA LEU A 210 20.15 7.91 -14.40
C LEU A 210 21.05 8.86 -13.59
N GLY A 211 22.16 9.34 -14.15
CA GLY A 211 23.00 10.37 -13.54
C GLY A 211 22.21 11.67 -13.28
N SER A 212 21.44 12.13 -14.27
CA SER A 212 20.57 13.29 -14.10
C SER A 212 19.46 13.04 -13.10
N VAL A 213 18.87 11.82 -13.07
CA VAL A 213 17.86 11.44 -12.06
C VAL A 213 18.47 11.50 -10.64
N ARG A 214 19.71 11.05 -10.47
CA ARG A 214 20.45 11.16 -9.20
C ARG A 214 20.65 12.61 -8.76
N GLU A 215 20.98 13.51 -9.69
CA GLU A 215 21.09 14.94 -9.40
C GLU A 215 19.74 15.52 -8.95
N GLU A 216 18.64 15.08 -9.57
CA GLU A 216 17.30 15.49 -9.18
C GLU A 216 16.90 14.97 -7.79
N ILE A 217 17.33 13.77 -7.41
CA ILE A 217 17.14 13.26 -6.04
C ILE A 217 17.83 14.18 -5.02
N VAL A 218 19.06 14.64 -5.32
CA VAL A 218 19.79 15.57 -4.46
C VAL A 218 19.10 16.93 -4.39
N TRP A 219 18.65 17.45 -5.52
CA TRP A 219 17.89 18.70 -5.58
C TRP A 219 16.61 18.60 -4.74
N LEU A 220 15.83 17.52 -4.93
CA LEU A 220 14.60 17.27 -4.18
C LEU A 220 14.86 17.17 -2.67
N LYS A 221 15.92 16.47 -2.27
CA LYS A 221 16.31 16.35 -0.86
C LYS A 221 16.56 17.72 -0.23
N ASN A 222 17.16 18.66 -0.97
CA ASN A 222 17.38 20.02 -0.50
C ASN A 222 16.09 20.84 -0.45
N LEU A 223 15.19 20.70 -1.41
CA LEU A 223 13.87 21.32 -1.37
C LEU A 223 13.06 20.85 -0.16
N LEU A 224 13.02 19.54 0.07
CA LEU A 224 12.20 18.94 1.13
C LEU A 224 12.76 19.19 2.54
N LYS A 225 14.06 19.47 2.70
CA LYS A 225 14.61 19.94 3.98
C LYS A 225 13.99 21.26 4.45
N GLN A 226 13.49 22.07 3.51
CA GLN A 226 12.84 23.35 3.81
C GLN A 226 11.31 23.21 3.96
N THR A 227 10.79 21.99 3.81
CA THR A 227 9.36 21.69 3.83
C THR A 227 9.05 20.87 5.09
N ALA A 228 8.44 21.52 6.07
CA ALA A 228 8.03 20.82 7.29
C ALA A 228 6.97 19.76 6.95
N SER A 229 7.27 18.50 7.25
CA SER A 229 6.35 17.40 7.15
C SER A 229 6.59 16.42 8.30
N PRO A 230 5.58 16.10 9.11
CA PRO A 230 5.74 15.13 10.19
C PRO A 230 6.06 13.75 9.63
N ILE A 231 6.83 12.98 10.41
CA ILE A 231 7.07 11.58 10.11
C ILE A 231 5.93 10.78 10.74
N VAL A 232 5.25 10.00 9.90
CA VAL A 232 4.09 9.20 10.24
C VAL A 232 4.31 7.75 9.81
N PHE A 233 3.49 6.83 10.31
CA PHE A 233 3.40 5.52 9.67
C PHE A 233 2.60 5.68 8.39
N ALA A 234 3.27 5.54 7.26
CA ALA A 234 2.75 5.79 5.92
C ALA A 234 2.49 4.49 5.17
N HIS A 235 1.49 4.50 4.31
CA HIS A 235 1.22 3.37 3.40
C HIS A 235 2.30 3.28 2.32
N ASN A 236 2.74 4.43 1.82
CA ASN A 236 3.71 4.62 0.74
C ASN A 236 3.29 4.13 -0.65
N ASP A 237 2.22 3.34 -0.74
CA ASP A 237 1.67 2.77 -1.99
C ASP A 237 0.14 2.79 -1.99
N LEU A 238 -0.48 3.92 -1.61
CA LEU A 238 -1.94 4.05 -1.54
C LEU A 238 -2.54 4.34 -2.92
N LEU A 239 -2.45 3.37 -3.82
CA LEU A 239 -3.14 3.37 -5.10
C LEU A 239 -4.60 2.88 -4.94
N SER A 240 -5.45 3.12 -5.96
CA SER A 240 -6.86 2.73 -5.90
C SER A 240 -7.07 1.24 -5.67
N GLY A 241 -6.20 0.38 -6.24
CA GLY A 241 -6.23 -1.07 -6.06
C GLY A 241 -5.99 -1.55 -4.63
N ASN A 242 -5.40 -0.69 -3.78
CA ASN A 242 -5.13 -0.97 -2.37
C ASN A 242 -6.22 -0.41 -1.44
N ILE A 243 -7.36 0.01 -2.00
CA ILE A 243 -8.50 0.55 -1.26
C ILE A 243 -9.74 -0.29 -1.53
N LEU A 244 -10.24 -0.96 -0.48
CA LEU A 244 -11.48 -1.72 -0.53
C LEU A 244 -12.62 -0.87 0.06
N TYR A 245 -13.72 -0.77 -0.66
CA TYR A 245 -14.89 -0.01 -0.25
C TYR A 245 -16.14 -0.88 -0.22
N ARG A 246 -16.88 -0.82 0.89
CA ARG A 246 -18.15 -1.49 1.07
C ARG A 246 -19.27 -0.44 1.15
N GLU A 247 -20.07 -0.38 0.10
CA GLU A 247 -21.09 0.66 -0.06
C GLU A 247 -22.19 0.57 1.02
N GLY A 248 -22.57 -0.64 1.42
CA GLY A 248 -23.72 -0.88 2.33
C GLY A 248 -23.60 -0.18 3.70
N ASP A 249 -22.40 -0.02 4.22
CA ASP A 249 -22.11 0.69 5.48
C ASP A 249 -21.13 1.85 5.30
N SER A 250 -20.82 2.19 4.06
CA SER A 250 -19.82 3.21 3.70
C SER A 250 -18.46 2.98 4.37
N ASN A 251 -18.10 1.71 4.59
CA ASN A 251 -16.83 1.34 5.22
C ASN A 251 -15.73 1.19 4.17
N LEU A 252 -14.52 1.67 4.51
CA LEU A 252 -13.36 1.66 3.66
C LEU A 252 -12.18 1.13 4.46
N VAL A 253 -11.40 0.23 3.85
CA VAL A 253 -10.16 -0.30 4.43
C VAL A 253 -9.02 -0.24 3.43
N PHE A 254 -7.82 0.00 3.94
CA PHE A 254 -6.59 -0.11 3.16
C PHE A 254 -6.04 -1.53 3.28
N VAL A 255 -5.37 -1.98 2.22
CA VAL A 255 -4.72 -3.29 2.13
C VAL A 255 -3.36 -3.14 1.47
N ASP A 256 -2.52 -4.17 1.59
CA ASP A 256 -1.20 -4.24 0.92
C ASP A 256 -0.16 -3.24 1.44
N TYR A 257 0.27 -3.46 2.68
CA TYR A 257 1.23 -2.59 3.38
C TYR A 257 2.70 -2.97 3.12
N GLU A 258 3.03 -3.64 2.02
CA GLU A 258 4.38 -4.17 1.76
C GLU A 258 5.45 -3.07 1.57
N TYR A 259 5.03 -1.86 1.20
CA TYR A 259 5.87 -0.65 1.20
C TYR A 259 5.67 0.21 2.45
N GLY A 260 4.80 -0.21 3.37
CA GLY A 260 4.47 0.52 4.60
C GLY A 260 5.68 0.79 5.49
N GLY A 261 5.66 1.92 6.20
CA GLY A 261 6.73 2.26 7.14
C GLY A 261 6.78 3.75 7.48
N TRP A 262 7.74 4.12 8.33
CA TRP A 262 7.92 5.52 8.70
C TRP A 262 8.33 6.36 7.50
N ASN A 263 7.54 7.38 7.18
CA ASN A 263 7.83 8.30 6.09
C ASN A 263 7.18 9.67 6.35
N TYR A 264 7.43 10.62 5.49
CA TYR A 264 6.83 11.93 5.55
C TYR A 264 5.35 11.87 5.18
N ARG A 265 4.48 12.51 5.97
CA ARG A 265 3.04 12.66 5.67
C ARG A 265 2.81 13.20 4.27
N GLY A 266 3.58 14.25 3.90
CA GLY A 266 3.48 14.85 2.57
C GLY A 266 3.77 13.88 1.44
N PHE A 267 4.69 12.91 1.65
CA PHE A 267 4.97 11.88 0.66
C PHE A 267 3.76 10.95 0.46
N ASP A 268 3.16 10.46 1.54
CA ASP A 268 2.06 9.50 1.45
C ASP A 268 0.82 10.10 0.80
N ILE A 269 0.44 11.32 1.19
CA ILE A 269 -0.67 12.05 0.55
C ILE A 269 -0.30 12.42 -0.89
N GLY A 270 0.92 12.88 -1.16
CA GLY A 270 1.39 13.24 -2.48
C GLY A 270 1.46 12.04 -3.43
N ASN A 271 1.86 10.88 -2.90
CA ASN A 271 1.80 9.62 -3.62
C ASN A 271 0.36 9.27 -4.00
N HIS A 272 -0.57 9.31 -3.04
CA HIS A 272 -1.98 9.06 -3.32
C HIS A 272 -2.54 9.97 -4.42
N PHE A 273 -2.17 11.26 -4.46
CA PHE A 273 -2.59 12.15 -5.53
C PHE A 273 -1.97 11.77 -6.89
N CYS A 274 -0.75 11.26 -6.92
CA CYS A 274 -0.16 10.75 -8.16
C CYS A 274 -0.91 9.52 -8.70
N GLU A 275 -1.50 8.71 -7.83
CA GLU A 275 -2.20 7.47 -8.17
C GLU A 275 -3.60 7.70 -8.81
N TYR A 276 -4.06 8.94 -8.95
CA TYR A 276 -5.21 9.30 -9.80
C TYR A 276 -4.96 8.96 -11.28
N ALA A 277 -3.69 8.88 -11.68
CA ALA A 277 -3.30 8.45 -13.03
C ALA A 277 -3.36 6.92 -13.24
N GLY A 278 -3.42 6.14 -12.17
CA GLY A 278 -3.27 4.70 -12.23
C GLY A 278 -1.91 4.31 -12.79
N PHE A 279 -1.86 3.37 -13.74
CA PHE A 279 -0.62 2.94 -14.39
C PHE A 279 -0.36 3.61 -15.75
N ASP A 280 -1.25 4.47 -16.22
CA ASP A 280 -1.09 5.23 -17.47
C ASP A 280 -0.78 6.71 -17.18
N TYR A 281 0.51 7.04 -17.17
CA TYR A 281 0.99 8.38 -16.90
C TYR A 281 1.05 9.28 -18.14
N THR A 282 0.68 8.78 -19.32
CA THR A 282 0.64 9.58 -20.55
C THR A 282 -0.28 10.80 -20.43
N LYS A 283 -1.35 10.67 -19.62
CA LYS A 283 -2.34 11.72 -19.35
C LYS A 283 -2.22 12.31 -17.93
N PHE A 284 -1.08 12.13 -17.28
CA PHE A 284 -0.89 12.58 -15.90
C PHE A 284 -1.35 14.02 -15.66
N ALA A 285 -0.99 14.95 -16.54
CA ALA A 285 -1.36 16.35 -16.41
C ALA A 285 -2.88 16.63 -16.43
N GLU A 286 -3.66 15.72 -17.02
CA GLU A 286 -5.12 15.86 -17.16
C GLU A 286 -5.85 15.23 -15.95
N VAL A 287 -5.27 14.17 -15.36
CA VAL A 287 -5.92 13.38 -14.32
C VAL A 287 -5.40 13.66 -12.91
N TYR A 288 -4.20 14.28 -12.79
CA TYR A 288 -3.71 14.73 -11.48
C TYR A 288 -4.75 15.66 -10.82
N PRO A 289 -5.12 15.46 -9.55
CA PRO A 289 -6.22 16.21 -8.96
C PRO A 289 -5.93 17.72 -8.98
N ASN A 290 -6.90 18.50 -9.41
CA ASN A 290 -6.80 19.96 -9.40
C ASN A 290 -6.81 20.50 -7.94
N LYS A 291 -6.50 21.79 -7.78
CA LYS A 291 -6.43 22.41 -6.42
C LYS A 291 -7.72 22.21 -5.62
N GLU A 292 -8.89 22.26 -6.25
CA GLU A 292 -10.18 22.11 -5.57
C GLU A 292 -10.32 20.70 -4.97
N THR A 293 -10.07 19.65 -5.75
CA THR A 293 -10.10 18.26 -5.29
C THR A 293 -9.05 18.01 -4.20
N GLN A 294 -7.83 18.54 -4.36
CA GLN A 294 -6.80 18.43 -3.35
C GLN A 294 -7.22 19.13 -2.04
N MET A 295 -7.77 20.34 -2.12
CA MET A 295 -8.23 21.09 -0.93
C MET A 295 -9.41 20.40 -0.24
N GLN A 296 -10.30 19.72 -0.97
CA GLN A 296 -11.33 18.87 -0.39
C GLN A 296 -10.70 17.75 0.44
N PHE A 297 -9.80 16.98 -0.13
CA PHE A 297 -9.07 15.90 0.55
C PHE A 297 -8.36 16.44 1.81
N LEU A 298 -7.57 17.48 1.66
CA LEU A 298 -6.78 18.07 2.74
C LEU A 298 -7.66 18.65 3.85
N SER A 299 -8.82 19.21 3.50
CA SER A 299 -9.81 19.69 4.48
C SER A 299 -10.40 18.53 5.29
N ALA A 300 -10.79 17.42 4.62
CA ALA A 300 -11.30 16.23 5.31
C ALA A 300 -10.24 15.61 6.23
N TYR A 301 -8.99 15.50 5.74
CA TYR A 301 -7.83 15.03 6.52
C TYR A 301 -7.58 15.91 7.76
N ALA A 302 -7.50 17.23 7.58
CA ALA A 302 -7.20 18.17 8.68
C ALA A 302 -8.32 18.21 9.73
N LYS A 303 -9.57 18.08 9.32
CA LYS A 303 -10.72 18.00 10.26
C LYS A 303 -10.67 16.73 11.09
N GLU A 304 -10.34 15.58 10.47
CA GLU A 304 -10.22 14.31 11.19
C GLU A 304 -9.02 14.33 12.14
N GLU A 305 -7.89 14.90 11.74
CA GLU A 305 -6.72 15.10 12.60
C GLU A 305 -7.07 15.92 13.86
N MET A 306 -7.78 17.04 13.69
CA MET A 306 -8.22 17.88 14.81
C MET A 306 -9.16 17.13 15.75
N LYS A 307 -10.11 16.39 15.20
CA LYS A 307 -11.07 15.59 15.97
C LYS A 307 -10.36 14.53 16.81
N LEU A 308 -9.44 13.78 16.21
CA LEU A 308 -8.74 12.68 16.88
C LEU A 308 -7.71 13.14 17.91
N GLN A 309 -7.09 14.30 17.69
CA GLN A 309 -6.11 14.88 18.63
C GLN A 309 -6.76 15.76 19.69
N ALA A 310 -8.09 15.96 19.68
CA ALA A 310 -8.80 16.90 20.52
C ALA A 310 -8.18 18.33 20.50
N SER A 311 -7.62 18.72 19.36
CA SER A 311 -6.92 19.98 19.21
C SER A 311 -7.93 21.11 18.98
N VAL A 312 -7.91 22.12 19.83
CA VAL A 312 -8.72 23.34 19.70
C VAL A 312 -8.00 24.47 18.96
N ASP A 313 -6.80 24.21 18.41
CA ASP A 313 -5.90 25.26 17.91
C ASP A 313 -6.38 25.97 16.63
N SER A 314 -7.39 25.42 15.94
CA SER A 314 -7.98 26.10 14.78
C SER A 314 -9.36 25.52 14.45
N GLU A 315 -10.42 26.27 14.74
CA GLU A 315 -11.78 25.87 14.34
C GLU A 315 -11.88 25.74 12.82
N PRO A 316 -12.59 24.68 12.29
CA PRO A 316 -12.86 24.57 10.87
C PRO A 316 -13.51 25.85 10.33
N GLY A 317 -12.94 26.40 9.24
CA GLY A 317 -13.41 27.68 8.66
C GLY A 317 -12.74 28.93 9.24
N SER A 318 -11.88 28.81 10.25
CA SER A 318 -11.09 29.93 10.75
C SER A 318 -9.94 30.30 9.78
N PRO A 319 -9.41 31.55 9.83
CA PRO A 319 -8.22 31.92 9.05
C PRO A 319 -7.03 30.98 9.29
N LYS A 320 -6.79 30.56 10.54
CA LYS A 320 -5.72 29.61 10.89
C LYS A 320 -5.93 28.24 10.24
N PHE A 321 -7.18 27.79 10.09
CA PHE A 321 -7.49 26.55 9.39
C PHE A 321 -7.16 26.65 7.90
N PHE A 322 -7.53 27.76 7.25
CA PHE A 322 -7.18 27.97 5.84
C PHE A 322 -5.66 28.08 5.63
N ASP A 323 -4.93 28.77 6.50
CA ASP A 323 -3.46 28.82 6.47
C ASP A 323 -2.84 27.40 6.62
N LYS A 324 -3.42 26.55 7.48
CA LYS A 324 -3.01 25.15 7.61
C LYS A 324 -3.22 24.40 6.31
N LEU A 325 -4.37 24.57 5.64
CA LEU A 325 -4.66 23.89 4.37
C LEU A 325 -3.70 24.32 3.24
N GLU A 326 -3.40 25.62 3.12
CA GLU A 326 -2.45 26.11 2.13
C GLU A 326 -1.03 25.57 2.40
N ARG A 327 -0.60 25.47 3.66
CA ARG A 327 0.69 24.81 3.99
C ARG A 327 0.69 23.33 3.65
N LEU A 328 -0.40 22.60 3.93
CA LEU A 328 -0.55 21.20 3.54
C LEU A 328 -0.52 21.05 2.02
N TYR A 329 -1.18 21.94 1.27
CA TYR A 329 -1.17 21.92 -0.18
C TYR A 329 0.26 22.06 -0.74
N VAL A 330 1.04 23.00 -0.21
CA VAL A 330 2.45 23.17 -0.60
C VAL A 330 3.28 21.94 -0.24
N GLU A 331 3.14 21.46 1.01
CA GLU A 331 3.82 20.25 1.50
C GLU A 331 3.59 19.08 0.55
N VAL A 332 2.33 18.72 0.32
CA VAL A 332 1.95 17.54 -0.46
C VAL A 332 2.45 17.62 -1.91
N ASN A 333 2.29 18.77 -2.57
CA ASN A 333 2.73 18.92 -3.96
C ASN A 333 4.27 18.90 -4.11
N ARG A 334 5.03 19.38 -3.12
CA ARG A 334 6.49 19.22 -3.10
C ARG A 334 6.88 17.74 -2.94
N TYR A 335 6.22 17.01 -2.03
CA TYR A 335 6.50 15.60 -1.79
C TYR A 335 6.00 14.67 -2.91
N ALA A 336 4.99 15.05 -3.69
CA ALA A 336 4.55 14.33 -4.87
C ALA A 336 5.68 14.15 -5.91
N LEU A 337 6.63 15.09 -5.98
CA LEU A 337 7.84 14.92 -6.77
C LEU A 337 8.65 13.70 -6.32
N GLY A 338 8.68 13.44 -5.02
CA GLY A 338 9.34 12.25 -4.45
C GLY A 338 8.69 10.96 -4.92
N SER A 339 7.36 10.93 -5.01
CA SER A 339 6.61 9.77 -5.52
C SER A 339 6.99 9.46 -6.97
N HIS A 340 7.09 10.46 -7.83
CA HIS A 340 7.48 10.24 -9.23
C HIS A 340 8.87 9.62 -9.37
N LEU A 341 9.87 10.12 -8.62
CA LEU A 341 11.21 9.55 -8.64
C LEU A 341 11.25 8.15 -8.02
N PHE A 342 10.53 7.93 -6.92
CA PHE A 342 10.47 6.66 -6.21
C PHE A 342 9.95 5.54 -7.13
N TRP A 343 8.78 5.74 -7.71
CA TRP A 343 8.15 4.76 -8.59
C TRP A 343 8.76 4.73 -9.99
N GLY A 344 9.34 5.84 -10.44
CA GLY A 344 10.10 5.86 -11.69
C GLY A 344 11.32 4.95 -11.65
N VAL A 345 12.12 5.06 -10.60
CA VAL A 345 13.31 4.19 -10.40
C VAL A 345 12.88 2.74 -10.13
N TRP A 346 11.81 2.52 -9.35
CA TRP A 346 11.22 1.20 -9.15
C TRP A 346 10.85 0.52 -10.48
N GLY A 347 10.18 1.25 -11.38
CA GLY A 347 9.80 0.75 -12.71
C GLY A 347 11.01 0.28 -13.52
N ILE A 348 12.11 1.03 -13.50
CA ILE A 348 13.36 0.65 -14.18
C ILE A 348 13.93 -0.65 -13.61
N ILE A 349 13.92 -0.82 -12.28
CA ILE A 349 14.40 -2.06 -11.65
C ILE A 349 13.49 -3.24 -12.01
N GLN A 350 12.18 -3.05 -11.94
CA GLN A 350 11.20 -4.08 -12.29
C GLN A 350 11.28 -4.51 -13.76
N ALA A 351 11.63 -3.60 -14.68
CA ALA A 351 11.83 -3.92 -16.10
C ALA A 351 12.91 -4.99 -16.32
N LYS A 352 13.84 -5.16 -15.38
CA LYS A 352 14.86 -6.22 -15.43
C LYS A 352 14.40 -7.49 -14.72
N HIS A 353 13.73 -7.36 -13.56
CA HIS A 353 13.58 -8.46 -12.61
C HIS A 353 12.18 -9.09 -12.62
N SER A 354 11.14 -8.35 -13.03
CA SER A 354 9.77 -8.85 -13.06
C SER A 354 9.54 -9.81 -14.23
N LYS A 355 8.73 -10.86 -13.97
CA LYS A 355 8.25 -11.81 -14.99
C LYS A 355 6.83 -11.47 -15.44
N ILE A 356 6.23 -10.42 -14.91
CA ILE A 356 4.86 -9.98 -15.20
C ILE A 356 4.85 -9.29 -16.57
N ASP A 357 3.84 -9.59 -17.38
CA ASP A 357 3.61 -8.97 -18.69
C ASP A 357 3.06 -7.54 -18.50
N PHE A 358 3.98 -6.64 -18.17
CA PHE A 358 3.72 -5.20 -18.02
C PHE A 358 4.98 -4.43 -18.44
N ASP A 359 4.84 -3.35 -19.20
CA ASP A 359 5.98 -2.52 -19.59
C ASP A 359 6.42 -1.60 -18.45
N PHE A 360 7.13 -2.19 -17.47
CA PHE A 360 7.67 -1.47 -16.32
C PHE A 360 8.64 -0.35 -16.72
N LEU A 361 9.38 -0.52 -17.83
CA LEU A 361 10.30 0.52 -18.27
C LEU A 361 9.55 1.74 -18.79
N LYS A 362 8.48 1.53 -19.57
CA LYS A 362 7.60 2.62 -20.02
C LYS A 362 6.98 3.35 -18.83
N TYR A 363 6.48 2.60 -17.85
CA TYR A 363 5.97 3.20 -16.60
C TYR A 363 7.03 4.05 -15.90
N GLY A 364 8.27 3.56 -15.78
CA GLY A 364 9.40 4.31 -15.21
C GLY A 364 9.71 5.60 -15.97
N GLU A 365 9.75 5.54 -17.33
CA GLU A 365 9.94 6.70 -18.21
C GLU A 365 8.84 7.76 -18.00
N GLU A 366 7.60 7.32 -17.97
CA GLU A 366 6.43 8.21 -17.79
C GLU A 366 6.41 8.86 -16.40
N ARG A 367 6.77 8.11 -15.35
CA ARG A 367 6.90 8.66 -13.99
C ARG A 367 8.00 9.73 -13.91
N ILE A 368 9.14 9.51 -14.54
CA ILE A 368 10.24 10.49 -14.59
C ILE A 368 9.84 11.72 -15.43
N ALA A 369 9.13 11.52 -16.53
CA ALA A 369 8.58 12.63 -17.30
C ALA A 369 7.58 13.47 -16.47
N ALA A 370 6.70 12.80 -15.70
CA ALA A 370 5.77 13.47 -14.80
C ALA A 370 6.49 14.24 -13.69
N PHE A 371 7.64 13.75 -13.18
CA PHE A 371 8.49 14.50 -12.27
C PHE A 371 8.93 15.85 -12.88
N TYR A 372 9.50 15.83 -14.07
CA TYR A 372 9.96 17.07 -14.71
C TYR A 372 8.81 18.03 -15.03
N TYR A 373 7.67 17.51 -15.47
CA TYR A 373 6.45 18.30 -15.66
C TYR A 373 6.00 18.98 -14.37
N SER A 374 5.88 18.22 -13.28
CA SER A 374 5.44 18.71 -11.98
C SER A 374 6.44 19.68 -11.36
N LYS A 375 7.74 19.41 -11.46
CA LYS A 375 8.82 20.32 -11.04
C LYS A 375 8.71 21.67 -11.74
N LYS A 376 8.54 21.67 -13.06
CA LYS A 376 8.36 22.91 -13.84
C LYS A 376 7.12 23.69 -13.41
N SER A 377 6.02 22.98 -13.15
CA SER A 377 4.78 23.60 -12.67
C SER A 377 4.96 24.22 -11.27
N LEU A 378 5.59 23.52 -10.34
CA LEU A 378 5.87 24.04 -9.00
C LEU A 378 6.74 25.29 -9.02
N ILE A 379 7.81 25.29 -9.81
CA ILE A 379 8.70 26.46 -9.98
C ILE A 379 7.91 27.65 -10.55
N LYS A 380 7.11 27.42 -11.61
CA LYS A 380 6.29 28.46 -12.24
C LYS A 380 5.30 29.09 -11.25
N ASN A 381 4.76 28.30 -10.33
CA ASN A 381 3.77 28.74 -9.34
C ASN A 381 4.40 29.26 -8.03
N GLY A 382 5.73 29.35 -7.95
CA GLY A 382 6.43 29.81 -6.75
C GLY A 382 6.32 28.86 -5.55
N LEU A 383 6.11 27.57 -5.82
CA LEU A 383 5.94 26.54 -4.79
C LEU A 383 7.20 25.66 -4.59
N ALA A 384 8.24 25.84 -5.43
CA ALA A 384 9.51 25.10 -5.30
C ALA A 384 10.60 25.98 -4.69
#